data_981acd59dd2e7a81161ca1796d14c4dc
#
_entry.id   981acd59dd2e7a81161ca1796d14c4dc
#
_cell.length_a   1.000
_cell.length_b   1.000
_cell.length_c   1.000
_cell.angle_alpha   90.00
_cell.angle_beta   90.00
_cell.angle_gamma   90.00
#
_symmetry.space_group_name_H-M   'P 1'
#
loop_
_entity.id
_entity.type
_entity.pdbx_description
1 polymer ?
#
loop_
_entity_poly.entity_id
_entity_poly.type
_entity_poly.pdbx_seq_one_letter_code
_entity_poly.pdbx_strand_id
1 'polypeptide(L)'
;NWSFWSEGSVSIGKTGDTSTSSSKDISSKGITIGMDKKISKNKLYGYALRLGRDRVDVGSSGSWLDTTSNSLSFYGTFPQDDERFIEGILGIGTLKTDTLRKTTTNYHSGERDGAQVFGSINYFTIYEKEKFNFAPNLRIDLSYTELSKYRETGSTALVYKNQIIETGMISTGFTVSDVLDFDSLTFKPNGGL
;
A
#
# COMPACT_ATOMS: atom_id res chain seq x y z
N ASN A 1 6.37 26.14 -8.74
CA ASN A 1 7.22 25.72 -7.62
C ASN A 1 6.95 24.26 -7.29
N TRP A 2 7.93 23.55 -6.76
CA TRP A 2 7.80 22.22 -6.18
C TRP A 2 7.31 22.34 -4.74
N SER A 3 6.38 21.47 -4.36
CA SER A 3 5.92 21.28 -2.98
C SER A 3 6.51 20.00 -2.43
N PHE A 4 6.90 19.99 -1.15
CA PHE A 4 7.42 18.80 -0.47
C PHE A 4 6.43 18.37 0.59
N TRP A 5 6.30 17.06 0.78
CA TRP A 5 5.40 16.48 1.76
C TRP A 5 5.99 15.20 2.36
N SER A 6 5.50 14.82 3.51
CA SER A 6 5.82 13.54 4.15
C SER A 6 4.58 12.95 4.80
N GLU A 7 4.53 11.62 4.85
CA GLU A 7 3.43 10.86 5.43
C GLU A 7 4.00 9.67 6.21
N GLY A 8 3.50 9.45 7.42
CA GLY A 8 3.75 8.25 8.21
C GLY A 8 2.53 7.33 8.15
N SER A 9 2.75 6.01 8.12
CA SER A 9 1.69 5.02 8.16
C SER A 9 2.00 3.92 9.16
N VAL A 10 0.96 3.49 9.90
CA VAL A 10 0.99 2.31 10.77
C VAL A 10 -0.30 1.54 10.51
N SER A 11 -0.16 0.23 10.32
CA SER A 11 -1.30 -0.68 10.14
C SER A 11 -1.08 -1.92 10.99
N ILE A 12 -2.14 -2.39 11.62
CA ILE A 12 -2.15 -3.61 12.42
C ILE A 12 -3.28 -4.49 11.92
N GLY A 13 -2.99 -5.75 11.66
CA GLY A 13 -3.96 -6.74 11.19
C GLY A 13 -3.82 -8.06 11.93
N LYS A 14 -4.91 -8.81 11.98
CA LYS A 14 -4.95 -10.15 12.55
C LYS A 14 -5.80 -11.08 11.70
N THR A 15 -5.27 -12.26 11.43
CA THR A 15 -5.99 -13.32 10.73
C THR A 15 -6.04 -14.55 11.66
N GLY A 16 -7.21 -15.13 11.86
CA GLY A 16 -7.39 -16.34 12.66
C GLY A 16 -6.86 -17.59 11.98
N ASP A 17 -6.78 -18.68 12.74
CA ASP A 17 -6.44 -20.00 12.21
C ASP A 17 -7.55 -20.51 11.26
N THR A 18 -7.12 -21.21 10.23
CA THR A 18 -7.99 -21.97 9.32
C THR A 18 -7.52 -23.44 9.28
N SER A 19 -8.28 -24.31 8.62
CA SER A 19 -7.88 -25.71 8.43
C SER A 19 -6.56 -25.89 7.65
N THR A 20 -6.13 -24.89 6.91
CA THR A 20 -4.95 -24.93 6.02
C THR A 20 -3.90 -23.87 6.30
N SER A 21 -4.15 -22.95 7.23
CA SER A 21 -3.25 -21.82 7.53
C SER A 21 -3.28 -21.48 9.01
N SER A 22 -2.10 -21.27 9.57
CA SER A 22 -1.95 -20.72 10.93
C SER A 22 -2.38 -19.26 11.01
N SER A 23 -2.76 -18.80 12.19
CA SER A 23 -3.03 -17.39 12.48
C SER A 23 -1.83 -16.50 12.14
N LYS A 24 -2.12 -15.24 11.83
CA LYS A 24 -1.09 -14.25 11.55
C LYS A 24 -1.43 -12.96 12.27
N ASP A 25 -0.44 -12.44 12.97
CA ASP A 25 -0.45 -11.08 13.50
C ASP A 25 0.46 -10.23 12.62
N ILE A 26 -0.09 -9.18 12.01
CA ILE A 26 0.57 -8.36 11.00
C ILE A 26 0.74 -6.96 11.56
N SER A 27 1.95 -6.42 11.48
CA SER A 27 2.27 -5.04 11.81
C SER A 27 3.06 -4.43 10.67
N SER A 28 2.53 -3.36 10.09
CA SER A 28 3.17 -2.62 9.00
C SER A 28 3.41 -1.18 9.43
N LYS A 29 4.58 -0.66 9.14
CA LYS A 29 4.92 0.75 9.36
C LYS A 29 5.76 1.29 8.22
N GLY A 30 5.62 2.57 7.96
CA GLY A 30 6.40 3.19 6.89
C GLY A 30 6.37 4.69 6.96
N ILE A 31 7.33 5.27 6.27
CA ILE A 31 7.39 6.70 5.98
C ILE A 31 7.50 6.89 4.48
N THR A 32 6.78 7.85 3.97
CA THR A 32 6.84 8.29 2.58
C THR A 32 7.22 9.75 2.55
N ILE A 33 8.17 10.11 1.72
CA ILE A 33 8.52 11.48 1.42
C ILE A 33 8.32 11.71 -0.07
N GLY A 34 7.78 12.84 -0.43
CA GLY A 34 7.49 13.13 -1.82
C GLY A 34 7.64 14.60 -2.16
N MET A 35 7.65 14.82 -3.45
CA MET A 35 7.63 16.15 -4.01
C MET A 35 6.74 16.16 -5.25
N ASP A 36 5.97 17.21 -5.40
CA ASP A 36 5.11 17.40 -6.56
C ASP A 36 5.14 18.81 -7.10
N LYS A 37 4.72 18.91 -8.35
CA LYS A 37 4.60 20.17 -9.07
C LYS A 37 3.20 20.30 -9.64
N LYS A 38 2.53 21.35 -9.21
CA LYS A 38 1.25 21.74 -9.79
C LYS A 38 1.48 22.45 -11.11
N ILE A 39 0.87 21.94 -12.18
CA ILE A 39 0.96 22.50 -13.54
C ILE A 39 -0.20 23.46 -13.78
N SER A 40 -1.41 23.11 -13.31
CA SER A 40 -2.63 23.94 -13.38
C SER A 40 -3.49 23.71 -12.16
N LYS A 41 -4.68 24.29 -12.11
CA LYS A 41 -5.59 24.22 -10.96
C LYS A 41 -5.80 22.79 -10.44
N ASN A 42 -5.95 21.80 -11.36
CA ASN A 42 -6.29 20.42 -11.03
C ASN A 42 -5.31 19.40 -11.61
N LYS A 43 -4.15 19.85 -12.15
CA LYS A 43 -3.14 18.98 -12.75
C LYS A 43 -1.85 19.07 -11.96
N LEU A 44 -1.40 17.95 -11.46
CA LEU A 44 -0.11 17.82 -10.77
C LEU A 44 0.59 16.51 -11.16
N TYR A 45 1.88 16.47 -10.97
CA TYR A 45 2.67 15.26 -10.97
C TYR A 45 3.77 15.32 -9.91
N GLY A 46 4.25 14.19 -9.48
CA GLY A 46 5.27 14.13 -8.44
C GLY A 46 5.96 12.78 -8.36
N TYR A 47 6.92 12.73 -7.47
CA TYR A 47 7.69 11.56 -7.12
C TYR A 47 7.60 11.32 -5.61
N ALA A 48 7.61 10.05 -5.22
CA ALA A 48 7.64 9.69 -3.81
C ALA A 48 8.60 8.52 -3.56
N LEU A 49 9.33 8.61 -2.46
CA LEU A 49 10.14 7.53 -1.91
C LEU A 49 9.47 7.02 -0.63
N ARG A 50 9.21 5.72 -0.58
CA ARG A 50 8.68 5.05 0.61
C ARG A 50 9.69 4.08 1.18
N LEU A 51 9.83 4.12 2.49
CA LEU A 51 10.57 3.17 3.31
C LEU A 51 9.56 2.47 4.22
N GLY A 52 9.48 1.15 4.13
CA GLY A 52 8.51 0.34 4.87
C GLY A 52 9.15 -0.81 5.62
N ARG A 53 8.46 -1.27 6.65
CA ARG A 53 8.77 -2.51 7.36
C ARG A 53 7.49 -3.21 7.76
N ASP A 54 7.40 -4.49 7.39
CA ASP A 54 6.25 -5.34 7.64
C ASP A 54 6.70 -6.54 8.47
N ARG A 55 6.07 -6.74 9.62
CA ARG A 55 6.29 -7.89 10.49
C ARG A 55 5.05 -8.76 10.50
N VAL A 56 5.24 -10.05 10.24
CA VAL A 56 4.20 -11.07 10.32
C VAL A 56 4.66 -12.15 11.29
N ASP A 57 3.99 -12.24 12.42
CA ASP A 57 4.15 -13.35 13.36
C ASP A 57 3.15 -14.46 12.99
N VAL A 58 3.62 -15.69 12.86
CA VAL A 58 2.86 -16.83 12.32
C VAL A 58 2.60 -17.86 13.41
N GLY A 59 1.33 -18.10 13.71
CA GLY A 59 0.90 -19.04 14.75
C GLY A 59 1.38 -18.65 16.13
N SER A 60 1.39 -19.63 17.04
CA SER A 60 1.83 -19.46 18.43
C SER A 60 3.24 -19.97 18.71
N SER A 61 3.91 -20.54 17.71
CA SER A 61 5.23 -21.20 17.87
C SER A 61 6.40 -20.21 17.95
N GLY A 62 6.20 -18.95 17.59
CA GLY A 62 7.23 -17.93 17.51
C GLY A 62 7.93 -17.87 16.13
N SER A 63 7.31 -18.38 15.10
CA SER A 63 7.74 -18.22 13.70
C SER A 63 7.34 -16.83 13.19
N TRP A 64 8.19 -16.22 12.34
CA TRP A 64 7.92 -14.87 11.84
C TRP A 64 8.59 -14.58 10.50
N LEU A 65 8.09 -13.54 9.83
CA LEU A 65 8.69 -12.88 8.68
C LEU A 65 8.82 -11.39 8.99
N ASP A 66 9.95 -10.81 8.63
CA ASP A 66 10.23 -9.37 8.81
C ASP A 66 10.75 -8.84 7.48
N THR A 67 9.96 -8.02 6.81
CA THR A 67 10.25 -7.50 5.47
C THR A 67 10.52 -6.01 5.54
N THR A 68 11.68 -5.58 5.07
CA THR A 68 11.96 -4.18 4.76
C THR A 68 11.73 -3.93 3.28
N SER A 69 11.13 -2.80 2.96
CA SER A 69 10.82 -2.40 1.60
C SER A 69 11.24 -0.97 1.31
N ASN A 70 11.73 -0.75 0.10
CA ASN A 70 12.05 0.58 -0.43
C ASN A 70 11.37 0.69 -1.79
N SER A 71 10.65 1.77 -2.05
CA SER A 71 10.05 1.99 -3.36
C SER A 71 10.13 3.44 -3.80
N LEU A 72 10.32 3.61 -5.10
CA LEU A 72 10.24 4.88 -5.79
C LEU A 72 9.01 4.87 -6.68
N SER A 73 8.20 5.90 -6.64
CA SER A 73 7.01 6.03 -7.46
C SER A 73 6.93 7.40 -8.13
N PHE A 74 6.31 7.39 -9.30
CA PHE A 74 5.83 8.56 -10.01
C PHE A 74 4.31 8.56 -9.92
N TYR A 75 3.71 9.72 -9.65
CA TYR A 75 2.27 9.86 -9.54
C TYR A 75 1.78 11.17 -10.17
N GLY A 76 0.49 11.23 -10.44
CA GLY A 76 -0.10 12.46 -10.95
C GLY A 76 -1.62 12.41 -11.00
N THR A 77 -2.20 13.62 -11.08
CA THR A 77 -3.62 13.85 -11.29
C THR A 77 -3.80 14.58 -12.61
N PHE A 78 -4.67 14.06 -13.46
CA PHE A 78 -4.92 14.55 -14.81
C PHE A 78 -6.41 14.81 -14.98
N PRO A 79 -6.86 16.08 -15.01
CA PRO A 79 -8.23 16.41 -15.30
C PRO A 79 -8.54 16.05 -16.77
N GLN A 80 -9.70 15.43 -16.98
CA GLN A 80 -10.26 15.20 -18.32
C GLN A 80 -11.14 16.39 -18.72
N ASP A 81 -11.84 16.94 -17.74
CA ASP A 81 -12.61 18.18 -17.79
C ASP A 81 -12.73 18.76 -16.38
N ASP A 82 -13.70 19.67 -16.13
CA ASP A 82 -13.87 20.32 -14.85
C ASP A 82 -14.40 19.37 -13.75
N GLU A 83 -15.04 18.27 -14.11
CA GLU A 83 -15.69 17.33 -13.20
C GLU A 83 -14.99 15.97 -13.13
N ARG A 84 -14.25 15.55 -14.18
CA ARG A 84 -13.68 14.21 -14.31
C ARG A 84 -12.16 14.21 -14.23
N PHE A 85 -11.63 13.26 -13.48
CA PHE A 85 -10.20 13.17 -13.17
C PHE A 85 -9.69 11.74 -13.27
N ILE A 86 -8.44 11.62 -13.70
CA ILE A 86 -7.66 10.39 -13.62
C ILE A 86 -6.48 10.66 -12.70
N GLU A 87 -6.33 9.84 -11.68
CA GLU A 87 -5.13 9.75 -10.87
C GLU A 87 -4.37 8.49 -11.22
N GLY A 88 -3.06 8.58 -11.28
CA GLY A 88 -2.22 7.45 -11.56
C GLY A 88 -0.99 7.42 -10.67
N ILE A 89 -0.53 6.22 -10.37
CA ILE A 89 0.75 5.96 -9.74
C ILE A 89 1.41 4.77 -10.43
N LEU A 90 2.71 4.88 -10.66
CA LEU A 90 3.56 3.78 -11.12
C LEU A 90 4.83 3.77 -10.27
N GLY A 91 5.21 2.61 -9.78
CA GLY A 91 6.37 2.49 -8.90
C GLY A 91 7.13 1.19 -9.08
N ILE A 92 8.36 1.24 -8.62
CA ILE A 92 9.26 0.09 -8.50
C ILE A 92 9.80 0.03 -7.07
N GLY A 93 10.10 -1.17 -6.61
CA GLY A 93 10.60 -1.36 -5.26
C GLY A 93 11.46 -2.58 -5.10
N THR A 94 12.17 -2.63 -3.97
CA THR A 94 12.92 -3.77 -3.50
C THR A 94 12.41 -4.21 -2.15
N LEU A 95 12.50 -5.51 -1.90
CA LEU A 95 12.07 -6.15 -0.66
C LEU A 95 13.22 -6.99 -0.14
N LYS A 96 13.42 -6.96 1.17
CA LYS A 96 14.32 -7.87 1.86
C LYS A 96 13.58 -8.47 3.05
N THR A 97 13.42 -9.78 3.06
CA THR A 97 12.67 -10.50 4.07
C THR A 97 13.58 -11.44 4.84
N ASP A 98 13.67 -11.21 6.12
CA ASP A 98 14.24 -12.14 7.08
C ASP A 98 13.13 -13.08 7.59
N THR A 99 13.42 -14.36 7.69
CA THR A 99 12.45 -15.37 8.14
C THR A 99 13.01 -16.18 9.30
N LEU A 100 12.16 -16.51 10.24
CA LEU A 100 12.41 -17.50 11.27
C LEU A 100 11.25 -18.49 11.32
N ARG A 101 11.54 -19.73 10.99
CA ARG A 101 10.60 -20.83 11.17
C ARG A 101 11.02 -21.65 12.40
N LYS A 102 10.17 -21.67 13.40
CA LYS A 102 10.36 -22.46 14.59
C LYS A 102 9.57 -23.76 14.51
N THR A 103 10.24 -24.88 14.68
CA THR A 103 9.62 -26.19 14.88
C THR A 103 9.72 -26.59 16.35
N THR A 104 9.20 -27.72 16.75
CA THR A 104 9.20 -28.19 18.15
C THR A 104 10.60 -28.22 18.77
N THR A 105 11.61 -28.52 17.97
CA THR A 105 13.01 -28.75 18.44
C THR A 105 14.05 -27.84 17.81
N ASN A 106 13.75 -27.17 16.70
CA ASN A 106 14.74 -26.48 15.88
C ASN A 106 14.28 -25.07 15.45
N TYR A 107 15.26 -24.22 15.16
CA TYR A 107 15.09 -22.91 14.53
C TYR A 107 15.70 -22.94 13.14
N HIS A 108 14.98 -22.41 12.18
CA HIS A 108 15.41 -22.30 10.80
C HIS A 108 15.27 -20.83 10.38
N SER A 109 16.39 -20.23 10.07
CA SER A 109 16.42 -18.85 9.58
C SER A 109 16.70 -18.80 8.08
N GLY A 110 16.21 -17.78 7.42
CA GLY A 110 16.48 -17.54 6.01
C GLY A 110 16.36 -16.08 5.67
N GLU A 111 16.96 -15.69 4.56
CA GLU A 111 16.91 -14.34 4.02
C GLU A 111 16.46 -14.43 2.55
N ARG A 112 15.57 -13.56 2.14
CA ARG A 112 15.01 -13.54 0.80
C ARG A 112 14.90 -12.13 0.27
N ASP A 113 15.48 -11.90 -0.91
CA ASP A 113 15.35 -10.65 -1.64
C ASP A 113 14.16 -10.70 -2.60
N GLY A 114 13.63 -9.55 -2.95
CA GLY A 114 12.60 -9.40 -3.95
C GLY A 114 12.63 -8.05 -4.65
N ALA A 115 11.99 -8.01 -5.80
CA ALA A 115 11.75 -6.81 -6.58
C ALA A 115 10.28 -6.71 -6.95
N GLN A 116 9.76 -5.50 -7.01
CA GLN A 116 8.35 -5.23 -7.27
C GLN A 116 8.19 -4.11 -8.29
N VAL A 117 7.22 -4.28 -9.17
CA VAL A 117 6.64 -3.22 -9.99
C VAL A 117 5.15 -3.12 -9.62
N PHE A 118 4.65 -1.93 -9.44
CA PHE A 118 3.25 -1.72 -9.10
C PHE A 118 2.69 -0.47 -9.77
N GLY A 119 1.40 -0.45 -9.96
CA GLY A 119 0.69 0.69 -10.51
C GLY A 119 -0.76 0.71 -10.09
N SER A 120 -1.33 1.90 -10.10
CA SER A 120 -2.74 2.14 -9.83
C SER A 120 -3.27 3.25 -10.72
N ILE A 121 -4.50 3.08 -11.17
CA ILE A 121 -5.26 4.10 -11.87
C ILE A 121 -6.59 4.25 -11.14
N ASN A 122 -6.95 5.48 -10.79
CA ASN A 122 -8.21 5.85 -10.18
C ASN A 122 -8.91 6.87 -11.09
N TYR A 123 -10.10 6.53 -11.55
CA TYR A 123 -10.98 7.46 -12.26
C TYR A 123 -12.08 7.90 -11.31
N PHE A 124 -12.30 9.20 -11.19
CA PHE A 124 -13.37 9.74 -10.39
C PHE A 124 -14.01 10.96 -11.03
N THR A 125 -15.26 11.19 -10.65
CA THR A 125 -16.03 12.35 -11.08
C THR A 125 -16.50 13.10 -9.84
N ILE A 126 -16.48 14.43 -9.88
CA ILE A 126 -16.98 15.28 -8.80
C ILE A 126 -18.28 15.93 -9.28
N TYR A 127 -19.40 15.59 -8.66
CA TYR A 127 -20.69 16.25 -8.86
C TYR A 127 -20.91 17.24 -7.72
N GLU A 128 -20.82 18.52 -8.03
CA GLU A 128 -21.13 19.59 -7.09
C GLU A 128 -22.64 19.83 -7.05
N LYS A 129 -23.22 19.75 -5.87
CA LYS A 129 -24.61 20.09 -5.57
C LYS A 129 -24.64 21.23 -4.56
N GLU A 130 -25.77 21.94 -4.49
CA GLU A 130 -25.92 23.10 -3.61
C GLU A 130 -25.56 22.84 -2.12
N LYS A 131 -25.76 21.61 -1.65
CA LYS A 131 -25.56 21.22 -0.25
C LYS A 131 -24.42 20.22 -0.01
N PHE A 132 -24.02 19.47 -1.04
CA PHE A 132 -23.00 18.44 -0.89
C PHE A 132 -22.28 18.15 -2.21
N ASN A 133 -21.08 17.64 -2.12
CA ASN A 133 -20.35 17.09 -3.24
C ASN A 133 -20.41 15.55 -3.20
N PHE A 134 -20.65 14.94 -4.34
CA PHE A 134 -20.67 13.49 -4.53
C PHE A 134 -19.60 13.10 -5.54
N ALA A 135 -18.68 12.22 -5.14
CA ALA A 135 -17.56 11.80 -5.98
C ALA A 135 -17.48 10.27 -6.04
N PRO A 136 -18.13 9.64 -7.05
CA PRO A 136 -17.94 8.22 -7.34
C PRO A 136 -16.56 7.99 -7.94
N ASN A 137 -15.99 6.80 -7.69
CA ASN A 137 -14.70 6.42 -8.21
C ASN A 137 -14.63 4.95 -8.63
N LEU A 138 -13.74 4.69 -9.58
CA LEU A 138 -13.32 3.36 -10.01
C LEU A 138 -11.79 3.31 -9.97
N ARG A 139 -11.25 2.34 -9.25
CA ARG A 139 -9.82 2.16 -9.09
C ARG A 139 -9.37 0.76 -9.52
N ILE A 140 -8.25 0.69 -10.21
CA ILE A 140 -7.57 -0.54 -10.59
C ILE A 140 -6.17 -0.48 -10.03
N ASP A 141 -5.79 -1.50 -9.27
CA ASP A 141 -4.46 -1.69 -8.70
C ASP A 141 -3.84 -2.96 -9.27
N LEU A 142 -2.61 -2.88 -9.71
CA LEU A 142 -1.83 -4.00 -10.24
C LEU A 142 -0.46 -4.04 -9.58
N SER A 143 0.03 -5.24 -9.29
CA SER A 143 1.41 -5.42 -8.88
C SER A 143 2.00 -6.75 -9.39
N TYR A 144 3.29 -6.72 -9.65
CA TYR A 144 4.12 -7.87 -9.99
C TYR A 144 5.31 -7.87 -9.05
N THR A 145 5.49 -8.96 -8.30
CA THR A 145 6.58 -9.13 -7.35
C THR A 145 7.32 -10.42 -7.66
N GLU A 146 8.61 -10.33 -7.83
CA GLU A 146 9.51 -11.47 -7.95
C GLU A 146 10.30 -11.61 -6.65
N LEU A 147 10.24 -12.80 -6.05
CA LEU A 147 10.97 -13.18 -4.85
C LEU A 147 12.03 -14.21 -5.21
N SER A 148 13.27 -13.96 -4.84
CA SER A 148 14.41 -14.82 -5.12
C SER A 148 14.31 -16.15 -4.38
N LYS A 149 14.95 -17.20 -4.91
CA LYS A 149 15.17 -18.45 -4.20
C LYS A 149 16.00 -18.21 -2.94
N TYR A 150 15.74 -18.97 -1.89
CA TYR A 150 16.59 -18.99 -0.70
C TYR A 150 16.58 -20.37 -0.05
N ARG A 151 17.53 -20.60 0.85
CA ARG A 151 17.63 -21.80 1.67
C ARG A 151 17.69 -21.39 3.13
N GLU A 152 16.91 -22.07 3.95
CA GLU A 152 16.98 -21.94 5.40
C GLU A 152 18.28 -22.54 5.94
N THR A 153 18.70 -22.07 7.12
CA THR A 153 19.75 -22.72 7.93
C THR A 153 19.15 -23.78 8.84
N GLY A 154 19.96 -24.75 9.28
CA GLY A 154 19.55 -25.79 10.23
C GLY A 154 19.47 -27.19 9.60
N SER A 155 19.29 -28.20 10.44
CA SER A 155 19.38 -29.61 10.07
C SER A 155 18.26 -30.13 9.15
N THR A 156 17.07 -29.48 9.25
CA THR A 156 15.90 -29.77 8.37
C THR A 156 15.53 -28.54 7.56
N ALA A 157 16.55 -27.87 7.02
CA ALA A 157 16.41 -26.66 6.24
C ALA A 157 15.61 -26.88 4.94
N LEU A 158 14.65 -26.04 4.69
CA LEU A 158 13.89 -26.03 3.45
C LEU A 158 14.59 -25.15 2.40
N VAL A 159 14.37 -25.52 1.15
CA VAL A 159 14.80 -24.75 -0.02
C VAL A 159 13.58 -24.20 -0.72
N TYR A 160 13.53 -22.89 -0.85
CA TYR A 160 12.46 -22.17 -1.53
C TYR A 160 12.94 -21.74 -2.91
N LYS A 161 12.13 -22.02 -3.92
CA LYS A 161 12.39 -21.58 -5.31
C LYS A 161 12.03 -20.11 -5.48
N ASN A 162 12.42 -19.55 -6.62
CA ASN A 162 11.90 -18.27 -7.07
C ASN A 162 10.37 -18.31 -7.10
N GLN A 163 9.74 -17.22 -6.70
CA GLN A 163 8.29 -17.09 -6.66
C GLN A 163 7.89 -15.77 -7.32
N ILE A 164 6.89 -15.83 -8.18
CA ILE A 164 6.25 -14.67 -8.77
C ILE A 164 4.88 -14.52 -8.11
N ILE A 165 4.55 -13.31 -7.69
CA ILE A 165 3.26 -12.95 -7.12
C ILE A 165 2.69 -11.83 -7.98
N GLU A 166 1.59 -12.11 -8.63
CA GLU A 166 0.82 -11.14 -9.40
C GLU A 166 -0.45 -10.81 -8.63
N THR A 167 -0.74 -9.53 -8.48
CA THR A 167 -1.94 -9.06 -7.79
C THR A 167 -2.68 -8.08 -8.67
N GLY A 168 -3.99 -8.26 -8.79
CA GLY A 168 -4.89 -7.35 -9.44
C GLY A 168 -6.12 -7.12 -8.57
N MET A 169 -6.52 -5.86 -8.39
CA MET A 169 -7.71 -5.49 -7.64
C MET A 169 -8.48 -4.39 -8.38
N ILE A 170 -9.78 -4.54 -8.43
CA ILE A 170 -10.70 -3.51 -8.91
C ILE A 170 -11.57 -3.10 -7.74
N SER A 171 -11.62 -1.80 -7.48
CA SER A 171 -12.41 -1.22 -6.40
C SER A 171 -13.31 -0.13 -6.96
N THR A 172 -14.53 -0.04 -6.45
CA THR A 172 -15.44 1.06 -6.73
C THR A 172 -15.96 1.61 -5.41
N GLY A 173 -16.18 2.89 -5.36
CA GLY A 173 -16.66 3.56 -4.17
C GLY A 173 -17.18 4.95 -4.48
N PHE A 174 -17.54 5.66 -3.44
CA PHE A 174 -17.92 7.06 -3.55
C PHE A 174 -17.53 7.82 -2.29
N THR A 175 -17.33 9.12 -2.43
CA THR A 175 -17.15 10.05 -1.33
C THR A 175 -18.27 11.07 -1.34
N VAL A 176 -18.83 11.35 -0.18
CA VAL A 176 -19.79 12.46 0.04
C VAL A 176 -19.12 13.45 0.98
N SER A 177 -19.12 14.71 0.61
CA SER A 177 -18.60 15.77 1.45
C SER A 177 -19.56 16.96 1.46
N ASP A 178 -19.67 17.63 2.59
CA ASP A 178 -20.49 18.82 2.78
C ASP A 178 -19.69 19.89 3.49
N VAL A 179 -20.16 21.12 3.43
CA VAL A 179 -19.63 22.25 4.18
C VAL A 179 -20.76 22.80 5.05
N LEU A 180 -20.64 22.63 6.35
CA LEU A 180 -21.56 23.16 7.33
C LEU A 180 -20.96 24.42 7.97
N ASP A 181 -21.54 25.56 7.65
CA ASP A 181 -21.13 26.84 8.22
C ASP A 181 -22.01 27.19 9.44
N PHE A 182 -21.37 27.39 10.56
CA PHE A 182 -21.95 27.91 11.78
C PHE A 182 -21.27 29.26 12.06
N ASP A 183 -21.96 30.21 12.56
CA ASP A 183 -21.55 31.64 12.73
C ASP A 183 -20.04 31.90 13.02
N SER A 184 -19.38 30.99 13.72
CA SER A 184 -17.94 31.09 14.07
C SER A 184 -17.12 29.85 13.71
N LEU A 185 -17.72 28.80 13.10
CA LEU A 185 -17.10 27.54 12.83
C LEU A 185 -17.57 26.94 11.51
N THR A 186 -16.63 26.64 10.61
CA THR A 186 -16.90 25.87 9.40
C THR A 186 -16.53 24.39 9.64
N PHE A 187 -17.48 23.48 9.48
CA PHE A 187 -17.27 22.04 9.58
C PHE A 187 -17.39 21.40 8.21
N LYS A 188 -16.39 20.58 7.82
CA LYS A 188 -16.33 19.88 6.51
C LYS A 188 -16.34 18.37 6.73
N PRO A 189 -17.50 17.75 6.98
CA PRO A 189 -17.58 16.31 7.09
C PRO A 189 -17.36 15.66 5.73
N ASN A 190 -16.67 14.53 5.70
CA ASN A 190 -16.57 13.65 4.56
C ASN A 190 -16.72 12.21 5.00
N GLY A 191 -17.24 11.37 4.13
CA GLY A 191 -17.36 9.94 4.33
C GLY A 191 -17.41 9.25 2.97
N GLY A 192 -16.97 7.99 2.93
CA GLY A 192 -16.95 7.21 1.69
C GLY A 192 -16.95 5.70 2.00
N LEU A 193 -17.23 4.92 0.99
CA LEU A 193 -17.12 3.46 0.95
C LEU A 193 -16.14 3.05 -0.13
#